data_b3ebe8eb49ff1ceba5e856f83857f6aa
#
_entry.id   b3ebe8eb49ff1ceba5e856f83857f6aa
#
_cell.length_a   1.000
_cell.length_b   1.000
_cell.length_c   1.000
_cell.angle_alpha   90.00
_cell.angle_beta   90.00
_cell.angle_gamma   90.00
#
_symmetry.space_group_name_H-M   'P 1'
#
loop_
_entity.id
_entity.type
_entity.pdbx_description
1 polymer ?
#
loop_
_entity_poly.entity_id
_entity_poly.type
_entity_poly.pdbx_seq_one_letter_code
_entity_poly.pdbx_strand_id
1 'polypeptide(L)'
;MKYDFTSIIDRHGMDSIAVDSWGEIPGMAPNAPDEGFDRIPMWVADMNFATVPTVQEYIIKRAQHPMFGYFNPRPEYFDRIIEWQSRRNGVEGLAPEHIGYENGVLGGVVSTLRAYVQPGDAVLVHSPTYIGFTKSIEAAGYRIVHSPLKLDDQGVWRMDFEDMEYKLAQNHIHAVVFCSPHNPCGRVWERDEIERAMDIYRQHDCVVISDEIWSDIILPGHKHIPTQSVSEDARMRTVALYAPSKTFNLAGLVGSYHIIYNETLRDRVCAVSNKTHYNEMNVLSMHALIGAYQPQGYEWVDELNQVLAGNIEYFCDYVDEHFEGVSYSRPQGTYMVFLDCSEWCREHGRDIQWLLDEGARVGVGYQDGRPFHGPCHIRVNLALPLSRVREACDRLDRYVFNAR
;
A
#
# COMPACT_ATOMS: atom_id res chain seq x y z
N MET A 1 1.66 20.52 16.40
CA MET A 1 2.21 19.20 16.10
C MET A 1 3.61 19.10 16.67
N LYS A 2 4.00 17.95 17.14
CA LYS A 2 5.33 17.69 17.73
C LYS A 2 6.38 17.42 16.64
N TYR A 3 5.91 16.86 15.51
CA TYR A 3 6.76 16.47 14.39
C TYR A 3 6.61 17.45 13.21
N ASP A 4 7.67 17.52 12.38
CA ASP A 4 7.69 18.41 11.23
C ASP A 4 7.16 17.69 9.98
N PHE A 5 5.99 18.12 9.50
CA PHE A 5 5.37 17.71 8.26
C PHE A 5 5.25 18.87 7.25
N THR A 6 5.99 19.95 7.48
CA THR A 6 5.91 21.18 6.69
C THR A 6 7.16 21.46 5.87
N SER A 7 8.32 21.00 6.32
CA SER A 7 9.60 21.19 5.63
C SER A 7 9.67 20.39 4.34
N ILE A 8 10.14 21.05 3.29
CA ILE A 8 10.47 20.39 2.01
C ILE A 8 11.88 19.83 2.12
N ILE A 9 11.99 18.51 2.15
CA ILE A 9 13.28 17.81 2.23
C ILE A 9 13.79 17.57 0.82
N ASP A 10 14.99 18.03 0.52
CA ASP A 10 15.67 17.71 -0.74
C ASP A 10 16.07 16.23 -0.75
N ARG A 11 15.62 15.51 -1.78
CA ARG A 11 15.85 14.09 -1.99
C ARG A 11 16.71 13.79 -3.22
N HIS A 12 17.20 14.83 -3.92
CA HIS A 12 18.05 14.65 -5.08
C HIS A 12 19.40 14.03 -4.69
N GLY A 13 19.82 13.01 -5.45
CA GLY A 13 21.08 12.29 -5.19
C GLY A 13 21.10 11.49 -3.90
N MET A 14 19.92 11.22 -3.32
CA MET A 14 19.76 10.42 -2.12
C MET A 14 19.11 9.05 -2.41
N ASP A 15 19.39 8.49 -3.58
CA ASP A 15 18.88 7.20 -4.06
C ASP A 15 17.33 7.13 -4.11
N SER A 16 16.70 8.27 -4.35
CA SER A 16 15.23 8.40 -4.32
C SER A 16 14.62 8.15 -5.69
N ILE A 17 14.02 6.97 -5.91
CA ILE A 17 13.27 6.67 -7.14
C ILE A 17 12.25 7.77 -7.43
N ALA A 18 11.55 8.26 -6.43
CA ALA A 18 10.50 9.28 -6.59
C ALA A 18 11.00 10.60 -7.21
N VAL A 19 12.28 10.92 -7.02
CA VAL A 19 12.89 12.19 -7.46
C VAL A 19 13.96 11.96 -8.52
N ASP A 20 14.86 10.99 -8.33
CA ASP A 20 16.01 10.81 -9.19
C ASP A 20 15.69 10.10 -10.52
N SER A 21 14.63 9.23 -10.54
CA SER A 21 14.34 8.37 -11.70
C SER A 21 13.39 8.96 -12.74
N TRP A 22 13.08 10.25 -12.70
CA TRP A 22 12.26 10.89 -13.74
C TRP A 22 12.93 10.81 -15.10
N GLY A 23 12.19 10.26 -16.08
CA GLY A 23 12.70 10.01 -17.44
C GLY A 23 13.57 8.76 -17.58
N GLU A 24 13.88 8.05 -16.48
CA GLU A 24 14.83 6.92 -16.50
C GLU A 24 14.17 5.53 -16.50
N ILE A 25 12.90 5.43 -16.06
CA ILE A 25 12.17 4.15 -15.99
C ILE A 25 10.96 4.20 -16.94
N PRO A 26 11.10 3.75 -18.20
CA PRO A 26 10.04 3.79 -19.19
C PRO A 26 8.76 3.06 -18.71
N GLY A 27 7.60 3.68 -18.90
CA GLY A 27 6.29 3.14 -18.53
C GLY A 27 6.00 3.08 -17.03
N MET A 28 6.87 3.66 -16.19
CA MET A 28 6.67 3.75 -14.75
C MET A 28 6.90 5.16 -14.21
N ALA A 29 8.08 5.74 -14.47
CA ALA A 29 8.42 7.08 -14.00
C ALA A 29 7.85 8.16 -14.95
N PRO A 30 7.48 9.34 -14.40
CA PRO A 30 7.14 10.50 -15.22
C PRO A 30 8.33 10.93 -16.10
N ASN A 31 8.03 11.57 -17.23
CA ASN A 31 9.05 12.21 -18.04
C ASN A 31 9.71 13.38 -17.28
N ALA A 32 10.91 13.79 -17.70
CA ALA A 32 11.56 14.95 -17.12
C ALA A 32 10.71 16.22 -17.34
N PRO A 33 10.64 17.14 -16.36
CA PRO A 33 9.88 18.37 -16.50
C PRO A 33 10.61 19.36 -17.43
N ASP A 34 9.83 20.33 -17.97
CA ASP A 34 10.38 21.48 -18.69
C ASP A 34 11.26 22.34 -17.77
N GLU A 35 12.16 23.12 -18.39
CA GLU A 35 12.98 24.09 -17.67
C GLU A 35 12.09 25.10 -16.90
N GLY A 36 12.44 25.30 -15.63
CA GLY A 36 11.71 26.18 -14.72
C GLY A 36 10.69 25.49 -13.82
N PHE A 37 10.41 24.22 -14.03
CA PHE A 37 9.58 23.41 -13.12
C PHE A 37 10.43 22.43 -12.33
N ASP A 38 10.40 22.55 -11.02
CA ASP A 38 10.97 21.53 -10.13
C ASP A 38 10.01 20.34 -9.97
N ARG A 39 10.53 19.19 -9.52
CA ARG A 39 9.79 17.94 -9.41
C ARG A 39 8.93 17.92 -8.15
N ILE A 40 7.64 17.63 -8.29
CA ILE A 40 6.71 17.32 -7.21
C ILE A 40 6.34 15.83 -7.33
N PRO A 41 6.97 14.95 -6.52
CA PRO A 41 6.83 13.50 -6.68
C PRO A 41 5.56 12.99 -6.01
N MET A 42 4.49 12.80 -6.77
CA MET A 42 3.20 12.28 -6.33
C MET A 42 2.89 10.90 -6.96
N TRP A 43 3.89 10.16 -7.46
CA TRP A 43 3.71 8.92 -8.20
C TRP A 43 4.14 7.66 -7.43
N VAL A 44 5.23 7.68 -6.71
CA VAL A 44 5.68 6.55 -5.89
C VAL A 44 4.89 6.50 -4.59
N ALA A 45 4.64 5.29 -4.08
CA ALA A 45 3.99 5.09 -2.78
C ALA A 45 5.00 5.16 -1.62
N ASP A 46 5.75 6.28 -1.54
CA ASP A 46 6.59 6.66 -0.42
C ASP A 46 6.22 8.09 0.05
N MET A 47 6.80 8.57 1.14
CA MET A 47 6.47 9.88 1.68
C MET A 47 7.60 10.88 1.47
N ASN A 48 7.23 12.16 1.40
CA ASN A 48 8.17 13.29 1.40
C ASN A 48 8.29 13.93 2.81
N PHE A 49 8.07 13.14 3.85
CA PHE A 49 8.25 13.49 5.25
C PHE A 49 9.42 12.73 5.87
N ALA A 50 10.10 13.34 6.83
CA ALA A 50 11.04 12.61 7.67
C ALA A 50 10.29 11.55 8.48
N THR A 51 10.88 10.36 8.60
CA THR A 51 10.34 9.32 9.50
C THR A 51 10.49 9.73 10.97
N VAL A 52 9.85 8.99 11.87
CA VAL A 52 9.99 9.22 13.31
C VAL A 52 11.47 9.11 13.73
N PRO A 53 12.01 10.06 14.54
CA PRO A 53 13.44 10.10 14.88
C PRO A 53 13.99 8.81 15.50
N THR A 54 13.18 8.08 16.26
CA THR A 54 13.57 6.83 16.89
C THR A 54 14.01 5.75 15.90
N VAL A 55 13.55 5.78 14.66
CA VAL A 55 14.04 4.88 13.60
C VAL A 55 15.52 5.09 13.35
N GLN A 56 15.93 6.33 13.10
CA GLN A 56 17.34 6.68 12.87
C GLN A 56 18.19 6.37 14.10
N GLU A 57 17.71 6.70 15.30
CA GLU A 57 18.42 6.44 16.57
C GLU A 57 18.75 4.95 16.73
N TYR A 58 17.80 4.07 16.50
CA TYR A 58 18.00 2.62 16.62
C TYR A 58 18.92 2.06 15.54
N ILE A 59 18.82 2.53 14.30
CA ILE A 59 19.72 2.15 13.20
C ILE A 59 21.16 2.60 13.50
N ILE A 60 21.35 3.87 13.86
CA ILE A 60 22.66 4.45 14.16
C ILE A 60 23.30 3.71 15.33
N LYS A 61 22.58 3.51 16.43
CA LYS A 61 23.03 2.76 17.59
C LYS A 61 23.52 1.35 17.22
N ARG A 62 22.78 0.65 16.33
CA ARG A 62 23.20 -0.67 15.84
C ARG A 62 24.43 -0.57 14.93
N ALA A 63 24.46 0.40 14.02
CA ALA A 63 25.54 0.60 13.06
C ALA A 63 26.87 1.03 13.71
N GLN A 64 26.83 1.68 14.87
CA GLN A 64 28.03 2.02 15.65
C GLN A 64 28.81 0.78 16.14
N HIS A 65 28.15 -0.39 16.26
CA HIS A 65 28.84 -1.64 16.50
C HIS A 65 29.45 -2.16 15.19
N PRO A 66 30.79 -2.35 15.09
CA PRO A 66 31.47 -2.55 13.82
C PRO A 66 31.30 -3.96 13.20
N MET A 67 30.56 -4.86 13.84
CA MET A 67 30.40 -6.25 13.38
C MET A 67 28.97 -6.49 12.93
N PHE A 68 28.78 -7.00 11.72
CA PHE A 68 27.51 -7.34 11.09
C PHE A 68 27.42 -8.84 10.77
N GLY A 69 27.88 -9.69 11.69
CA GLY A 69 27.81 -11.13 11.55
C GLY A 69 26.40 -11.69 11.74
N TYR A 70 26.32 -13.03 11.76
CA TYR A 70 25.05 -13.72 11.99
C TYR A 70 24.41 -13.29 13.32
N PHE A 71 23.09 -13.24 13.34
CA PHE A 71 22.33 -12.85 14.53
C PHE A 71 21.00 -13.60 14.60
N ASN A 72 20.42 -13.65 15.79
CA ASN A 72 19.05 -14.09 15.99
C ASN A 72 18.15 -12.87 16.22
N PRO A 73 16.88 -12.91 15.76
CA PRO A 73 15.92 -11.87 16.10
C PRO A 73 15.80 -11.71 17.62
N ARG A 74 15.75 -10.46 18.06
CA ARG A 74 15.65 -10.14 19.51
C ARG A 74 14.20 -10.35 19.98
N PRO A 75 13.96 -10.80 21.21
CA PRO A 75 12.62 -10.85 21.78
C PRO A 75 11.88 -9.52 21.65
N GLU A 76 12.56 -8.39 21.84
CA GLU A 76 12.02 -7.04 21.69
C GLU A 76 11.34 -6.81 20.30
N TYR A 77 11.83 -7.44 19.24
CA TYR A 77 11.21 -7.34 17.92
C TYR A 77 9.77 -7.86 17.92
N PHE A 78 9.58 -9.05 18.50
CA PHE A 78 8.26 -9.67 18.61
C PHE A 78 7.37 -8.92 19.59
N ASP A 79 7.92 -8.50 20.73
CA ASP A 79 7.19 -7.75 21.76
C ASP A 79 6.63 -6.43 21.18
N ARG A 80 7.42 -5.71 20.37
CA ARG A 80 6.98 -4.47 19.71
C ARG A 80 5.90 -4.72 18.68
N ILE A 81 5.98 -5.79 17.89
CA ILE A 81 4.92 -6.16 16.95
C ILE A 81 3.62 -6.50 17.70
N ILE A 82 3.71 -7.32 18.75
CA ILE A 82 2.56 -7.72 19.55
C ILE A 82 1.89 -6.49 20.19
N GLU A 83 2.69 -5.61 20.79
CA GLU A 83 2.19 -4.38 21.40
C GLU A 83 1.55 -3.45 20.34
N TRP A 84 2.19 -3.30 19.16
CA TRP A 84 1.68 -2.48 18.06
C TRP A 84 0.32 -3.00 17.58
N GLN A 85 0.24 -4.28 17.26
CA GLN A 85 -0.99 -4.90 16.79
C GLN A 85 -2.12 -4.84 17.82
N SER A 86 -1.80 -5.04 19.09
CA SER A 86 -2.79 -4.91 20.17
C SER A 86 -3.34 -3.49 20.29
N ARG A 87 -2.45 -2.49 20.34
CA ARG A 87 -2.87 -1.08 20.56
C ARG A 87 -3.50 -0.43 19.34
N ARG A 88 -2.96 -0.67 18.14
CA ARG A 88 -3.46 -0.04 16.90
C ARG A 88 -4.65 -0.79 16.32
N ASN A 89 -4.59 -2.09 16.28
CA ASN A 89 -5.55 -2.94 15.56
C ASN A 89 -6.46 -3.74 16.49
N GLY A 90 -6.26 -3.70 17.82
CA GLY A 90 -7.07 -4.44 18.79
C GLY A 90 -6.88 -5.95 18.71
N VAL A 91 -5.72 -6.42 18.21
CA VAL A 91 -5.42 -7.84 18.10
C VAL A 91 -5.12 -8.42 19.46
N GLU A 92 -5.81 -9.51 19.83
CA GLU A 92 -5.62 -10.24 21.06
C GLU A 92 -5.07 -11.64 20.81
N GLY A 93 -4.32 -12.18 21.78
CA GLY A 93 -3.78 -13.55 21.72
C GLY A 93 -2.68 -13.75 20.67
N LEU A 94 -2.06 -12.67 20.17
CA LEU A 94 -0.88 -12.77 19.32
C LEU A 94 0.34 -13.17 20.16
N ALA A 95 1.09 -14.17 19.67
CA ALA A 95 2.29 -14.68 20.32
C ALA A 95 3.46 -14.71 19.31
N PRO A 96 4.73 -14.73 19.78
CA PRO A 96 5.90 -14.72 18.91
C PRO A 96 5.92 -15.79 17.82
N GLU A 97 5.41 -16.98 18.12
CA GLU A 97 5.32 -18.11 17.17
C GLU A 97 4.38 -17.85 15.98
N HIS A 98 3.45 -16.90 16.09
CA HIS A 98 2.55 -16.53 15.01
C HIS A 98 3.21 -15.56 14.01
N ILE A 99 4.36 -14.97 14.39
CA ILE A 99 5.03 -13.90 13.66
C ILE A 99 6.26 -14.45 12.94
N GLY A 100 6.34 -14.21 11.63
CA GLY A 100 7.51 -14.53 10.83
C GLY A 100 7.96 -13.36 9.97
N TYR A 101 9.28 -13.24 9.78
CA TYR A 101 9.83 -12.20 8.91
C TYR A 101 9.58 -12.54 7.44
N GLU A 102 9.24 -11.51 6.67
CA GLU A 102 9.15 -11.57 5.22
C GLU A 102 10.02 -10.47 4.58
N ASN A 103 10.65 -10.81 3.46
CA ASN A 103 11.47 -9.85 2.72
C ASN A 103 10.59 -9.02 1.76
N GLY A 104 9.80 -8.13 2.34
CA GLY A 104 8.74 -7.37 1.68
C GLY A 104 7.43 -8.13 1.58
N VAL A 105 6.31 -7.40 1.60
CA VAL A 105 4.95 -7.97 1.53
C VAL A 105 4.74 -8.77 0.25
N LEU A 106 5.23 -8.30 -0.91
CA LEU A 106 5.12 -9.02 -2.18
C LEU A 106 5.81 -10.39 -2.14
N GLY A 107 6.89 -10.48 -1.40
CA GLY A 107 7.54 -11.76 -1.19
C GLY A 107 6.73 -12.69 -0.32
N GLY A 108 6.10 -12.20 0.75
CA GLY A 108 5.16 -12.97 1.56
C GLY A 108 3.97 -13.47 0.73
N VAL A 109 3.45 -12.66 -0.21
CA VAL A 109 2.43 -13.09 -1.17
C VAL A 109 2.91 -14.29 -1.98
N VAL A 110 4.09 -14.18 -2.61
CA VAL A 110 4.64 -15.26 -3.45
C VAL A 110 4.98 -16.51 -2.64
N SER A 111 5.55 -16.36 -1.43
CA SER A 111 5.86 -17.49 -0.54
C SER A 111 4.59 -18.26 -0.16
N THR A 112 3.51 -17.54 0.14
CA THR A 112 2.23 -18.16 0.46
C THR A 112 1.62 -18.88 -0.74
N LEU A 113 1.61 -18.25 -1.92
CA LEU A 113 1.12 -18.91 -3.15
C LEU A 113 1.88 -20.20 -3.42
N ARG A 114 3.20 -20.20 -3.37
CA ARG A 114 4.04 -21.39 -3.56
C ARG A 114 3.80 -22.50 -2.54
N ALA A 115 3.28 -22.16 -1.37
CA ALA A 115 2.96 -23.15 -0.33
C ALA A 115 1.61 -23.83 -0.56
N TYR A 116 0.69 -23.21 -1.31
CA TYR A 116 -0.72 -23.65 -1.36
C TYR A 116 -1.25 -23.94 -2.74
N VAL A 117 -0.75 -23.27 -3.79
CA VAL A 117 -1.23 -23.45 -5.17
C VAL A 117 -0.08 -23.83 -6.08
N GLN A 118 -0.41 -24.48 -7.20
CA GLN A 118 0.58 -24.92 -8.17
C GLN A 118 0.79 -23.87 -9.26
N PRO A 119 1.98 -23.79 -9.87
CA PRO A 119 2.19 -22.96 -11.06
C PRO A 119 1.11 -23.22 -12.12
N GLY A 120 0.53 -22.13 -12.65
CA GLY A 120 -0.59 -22.19 -13.60
C GLY A 120 -1.97 -22.09 -12.94
N ASP A 121 -2.10 -22.30 -11.64
CA ASP A 121 -3.36 -22.09 -10.93
C ASP A 121 -3.79 -20.62 -10.97
N ALA A 122 -5.08 -20.38 -10.77
CA ALA A 122 -5.66 -19.06 -10.73
C ALA A 122 -5.65 -18.47 -9.32
N VAL A 123 -5.35 -17.17 -9.23
CA VAL A 123 -5.40 -16.37 -8.02
C VAL A 123 -6.38 -15.23 -8.22
N LEU A 124 -7.31 -15.03 -7.30
CA LEU A 124 -8.27 -13.94 -7.37
C LEU A 124 -7.67 -12.67 -6.76
N VAL A 125 -7.87 -11.54 -7.44
CA VAL A 125 -7.58 -10.19 -6.94
C VAL A 125 -8.78 -9.27 -7.21
N HIS A 126 -8.99 -8.25 -6.37
CA HIS A 126 -10.01 -7.23 -6.59
C HIS A 126 -9.42 -6.07 -7.40
N SER A 127 -10.08 -5.67 -8.49
CA SER A 127 -9.61 -4.57 -9.35
C SER A 127 -10.55 -3.36 -9.33
N PRO A 128 -10.02 -2.10 -9.40
CA PRO A 128 -8.61 -1.76 -9.57
C PRO A 128 -7.72 -2.40 -8.50
N THR A 129 -6.47 -2.77 -8.84
CA THR A 129 -5.59 -3.51 -7.93
C THR A 129 -4.16 -3.00 -7.97
N TYR A 130 -3.40 -3.27 -6.92
CA TYR A 130 -2.01 -2.87 -6.85
C TYR A 130 -1.16 -3.62 -7.88
N ILE A 131 -0.43 -2.86 -8.72
CA ILE A 131 0.44 -3.37 -9.78
C ILE A 131 1.49 -4.38 -9.28
N GLY A 132 1.93 -4.25 -8.02
CA GLY A 132 2.87 -5.20 -7.41
C GLY A 132 2.28 -6.60 -7.30
N PHE A 133 0.98 -6.75 -7.03
CA PHE A 133 0.35 -8.07 -7.00
C PHE A 133 0.35 -8.71 -8.37
N THR A 134 -0.16 -8.01 -9.39
CA THR A 134 -0.27 -8.57 -10.73
C THR A 134 1.09 -9.00 -11.28
N LYS A 135 2.08 -8.12 -11.19
CA LYS A 135 3.45 -8.43 -11.63
C LYS A 135 4.07 -9.61 -10.86
N SER A 136 3.90 -9.67 -9.54
CA SER A 136 4.50 -10.73 -8.72
C SER A 136 3.82 -12.07 -8.92
N ILE A 137 2.49 -12.10 -9.03
CA ILE A 137 1.69 -13.30 -9.26
C ILE A 137 2.04 -13.90 -10.63
N GLU A 138 2.05 -13.08 -11.69
CA GLU A 138 2.38 -13.52 -13.06
C GLU A 138 3.84 -13.98 -13.18
N ALA A 139 4.78 -13.22 -12.61
CA ALA A 139 6.21 -13.58 -12.60
C ALA A 139 6.48 -14.89 -11.83
N ALA A 140 5.64 -15.21 -10.83
CA ALA A 140 5.71 -16.47 -10.11
C ALA A 140 5.04 -17.66 -10.85
N GLY A 141 4.42 -17.41 -12.00
CA GLY A 141 3.83 -18.43 -12.88
C GLY A 141 2.36 -18.76 -12.60
N TYR A 142 1.64 -17.87 -11.91
CA TYR A 142 0.20 -18.02 -11.64
C TYR A 142 -0.63 -17.18 -12.59
N ARG A 143 -1.91 -17.58 -12.79
CA ARG A 143 -2.89 -16.80 -13.56
C ARG A 143 -3.66 -15.87 -12.63
N ILE A 144 -3.96 -14.67 -13.09
CA ILE A 144 -4.78 -13.73 -12.33
C ILE A 144 -6.22 -13.78 -12.81
N VAL A 145 -7.15 -13.79 -11.88
CA VAL A 145 -8.59 -13.59 -12.14
C VAL A 145 -9.01 -12.34 -11.37
N HIS A 146 -9.48 -11.35 -12.11
CA HIS A 146 -9.93 -10.09 -11.56
C HIS A 146 -11.41 -10.16 -11.17
N SER A 147 -11.74 -9.81 -9.92
CA SER A 147 -13.10 -9.49 -9.49
C SER A 147 -13.23 -7.95 -9.39
N PRO A 148 -13.93 -7.30 -10.34
CA PRO A 148 -14.02 -5.85 -10.35
C PRO A 148 -14.80 -5.34 -9.14
N LEU A 149 -14.25 -4.31 -8.50
CA LEU A 149 -15.00 -3.50 -7.55
C LEU A 149 -16.04 -2.65 -8.30
N LYS A 150 -17.11 -2.30 -7.61
CA LYS A 150 -18.17 -1.42 -8.12
C LYS A 150 -18.30 -0.19 -7.23
N LEU A 151 -18.60 0.96 -7.82
CA LEU A 151 -19.04 2.13 -7.05
C LEU A 151 -20.52 1.96 -6.70
N ASP A 152 -20.87 2.19 -5.44
CA ASP A 152 -22.25 2.29 -5.01
C ASP A 152 -22.85 3.68 -5.34
N ASP A 153 -24.14 3.88 -5.01
CA ASP A 153 -24.86 5.14 -5.29
C ASP A 153 -24.26 6.34 -4.52
N GLN A 154 -23.39 6.09 -3.54
CA GLN A 154 -22.67 7.14 -2.80
C GLN A 154 -21.24 7.35 -3.29
N GLY A 155 -20.84 6.66 -4.37
CA GLY A 155 -19.51 6.74 -4.93
C GLY A 155 -18.45 6.00 -4.11
N VAL A 156 -18.85 5.01 -3.28
CA VAL A 156 -17.94 4.22 -2.48
C VAL A 156 -17.66 2.88 -3.17
N TRP A 157 -16.39 2.51 -3.24
CA TRP A 157 -15.99 1.22 -3.79
C TRP A 157 -16.49 0.05 -2.94
N ARG A 158 -17.17 -0.91 -3.57
CA ARG A 158 -17.71 -2.14 -2.97
C ARG A 158 -17.23 -3.38 -3.69
N MET A 159 -17.08 -4.48 -2.96
CA MET A 159 -16.85 -5.79 -3.56
C MET A 159 -18.12 -6.27 -4.27
N ASP A 160 -17.96 -6.82 -5.48
CA ASP A 160 -19.02 -7.52 -6.19
C ASP A 160 -19.01 -8.99 -5.75
N PHE A 161 -19.76 -9.30 -4.71
CA PHE A 161 -19.78 -10.64 -4.13
C PHE A 161 -20.33 -11.72 -5.07
N GLU A 162 -21.26 -11.38 -5.96
CA GLU A 162 -21.82 -12.32 -6.95
C GLU A 162 -20.76 -12.65 -8.03
N ASP A 163 -20.07 -11.64 -8.55
CA ASP A 163 -18.96 -11.82 -9.49
C ASP A 163 -17.81 -12.61 -8.86
N MET A 164 -17.48 -12.29 -7.61
CA MET A 164 -16.44 -12.96 -6.84
C MET A 164 -16.74 -14.46 -6.69
N GLU A 165 -17.93 -14.83 -6.22
CA GLU A 165 -18.36 -16.21 -6.03
C GLU A 165 -18.38 -16.97 -7.37
N TYR A 166 -18.95 -16.35 -8.42
CA TYR A 166 -18.96 -16.92 -9.77
C TYR A 166 -17.55 -17.24 -10.27
N LYS A 167 -16.60 -16.28 -10.12
CA LYS A 167 -15.22 -16.45 -10.60
C LYS A 167 -14.43 -17.49 -9.81
N LEU A 168 -14.62 -17.55 -8.49
CA LEU A 168 -14.02 -18.57 -7.64
C LEU A 168 -14.44 -19.98 -8.11
N ALA A 169 -15.76 -20.19 -8.34
CA ALA A 169 -16.31 -21.45 -8.79
C ALA A 169 -15.83 -21.83 -10.21
N GLN A 170 -15.94 -20.90 -11.17
CA GLN A 170 -15.65 -21.18 -12.58
C GLN A 170 -14.16 -21.43 -12.83
N ASN A 171 -13.26 -20.87 -12.06
CA ASN A 171 -11.82 -21.00 -12.24
C ASN A 171 -11.16 -21.93 -11.21
N HIS A 172 -11.95 -22.57 -10.33
CA HIS A 172 -11.46 -23.45 -9.26
C HIS A 172 -10.34 -22.78 -8.44
N ILE A 173 -10.61 -21.56 -7.96
CA ILE A 173 -9.62 -20.74 -7.27
C ILE A 173 -9.56 -21.14 -5.79
N HIS A 174 -8.35 -21.36 -5.29
CA HIS A 174 -8.06 -21.70 -3.89
C HIS A 174 -7.09 -20.70 -3.21
N ALA A 175 -6.77 -19.59 -3.87
CA ALA A 175 -5.97 -18.51 -3.28
C ALA A 175 -6.48 -17.14 -3.70
N VAL A 176 -6.54 -16.24 -2.74
CA VAL A 176 -7.02 -14.86 -2.92
C VAL A 176 -6.00 -13.89 -2.33
N VAL A 177 -5.69 -12.81 -3.05
CA VAL A 177 -4.98 -11.66 -2.48
C VAL A 177 -6.00 -10.58 -2.14
N PHE A 178 -6.12 -10.31 -0.85
CA PHE A 178 -7.06 -9.35 -0.28
C PHE A 178 -6.31 -8.15 0.28
N CYS A 179 -6.51 -6.96 -0.31
CA CYS A 179 -5.84 -5.71 0.10
C CYS A 179 -6.72 -4.91 1.06
N SER A 180 -6.26 -4.67 2.29
CA SER A 180 -7.04 -4.04 3.35
C SER A 180 -6.17 -3.16 4.27
N PRO A 181 -6.23 -1.85 4.20
CA PRO A 181 -6.96 -0.97 3.25
C PRO A 181 -6.55 -1.15 1.79
N HIS A 182 -7.49 -0.87 0.89
CA HIS A 182 -7.32 -1.19 -0.53
C HIS A 182 -6.60 -0.08 -1.31
N ASN A 183 -5.51 -0.43 -1.98
CA ASN A 183 -4.77 0.42 -2.90
C ASN A 183 -5.00 -0.07 -4.34
N PRO A 184 -5.43 0.80 -5.28
CA PRO A 184 -5.32 2.27 -5.26
C PRO A 184 -6.55 3.04 -4.73
N CYS A 185 -7.66 2.36 -4.44
CA CYS A 185 -8.95 3.01 -4.18
C CYS A 185 -9.06 3.71 -2.82
N GLY A 186 -8.13 3.49 -1.89
CA GLY A 186 -8.19 4.05 -0.54
C GLY A 186 -9.36 3.54 0.31
N ARG A 187 -9.95 2.39 -0.06
CA ARG A 187 -11.11 1.82 0.65
C ARG A 187 -10.67 1.16 1.96
N VAL A 188 -11.35 1.46 3.06
CA VAL A 188 -11.27 0.74 4.34
C VAL A 188 -12.53 -0.11 4.47
N TRP A 189 -12.35 -1.43 4.39
CA TRP A 189 -13.49 -2.37 4.38
C TRP A 189 -14.23 -2.39 5.71
N GLU A 190 -15.54 -2.43 5.66
CA GLU A 190 -16.42 -2.58 6.82
C GLU A 190 -16.44 -4.04 7.30
N ARG A 191 -16.79 -4.27 8.55
CA ARG A 191 -16.77 -5.61 9.16
C ARG A 191 -17.62 -6.62 8.41
N ASP A 192 -18.82 -6.24 8.06
CA ASP A 192 -19.79 -7.08 7.33
C ASP A 192 -19.32 -7.42 5.91
N GLU A 193 -18.62 -6.50 5.25
CA GLU A 193 -18.00 -6.75 3.95
C GLU A 193 -16.90 -7.82 4.06
N ILE A 194 -16.03 -7.68 5.08
CA ILE A 194 -14.95 -8.65 5.33
C ILE A 194 -15.55 -10.01 5.72
N GLU A 195 -16.53 -10.04 6.63
CA GLU A 195 -17.21 -11.27 7.05
C GLU A 195 -17.82 -12.00 5.86
N ARG A 196 -18.53 -11.28 4.99
CA ARG A 196 -19.15 -11.84 3.79
C ARG A 196 -18.11 -12.36 2.80
N ALA A 197 -17.03 -11.61 2.56
CA ALA A 197 -15.93 -12.05 1.71
C ALA A 197 -15.29 -13.35 2.26
N MET A 198 -15.00 -13.38 3.56
CA MET A 198 -14.38 -14.54 4.20
C MET A 198 -15.30 -15.77 4.18
N ASP A 199 -16.62 -15.61 4.30
CA ASP A 199 -17.56 -16.70 4.14
C ASP A 199 -17.56 -17.30 2.74
N ILE A 200 -17.48 -16.46 1.70
CA ILE A 200 -17.36 -16.92 0.31
C ILE A 200 -16.02 -17.65 0.11
N TYR A 201 -14.91 -17.08 0.59
CA TYR A 201 -13.60 -17.74 0.50
C TYR A 201 -13.57 -19.10 1.24
N ARG A 202 -14.27 -19.20 2.36
CA ARG A 202 -14.42 -20.46 3.10
C ARG A 202 -15.17 -21.51 2.27
N GLN A 203 -16.26 -21.13 1.61
CA GLN A 203 -17.06 -22.04 0.77
C GLN A 203 -16.27 -22.61 -0.42
N HIS A 204 -15.28 -21.89 -0.90
CA HIS A 204 -14.38 -22.30 -2.00
C HIS A 204 -13.02 -22.82 -1.53
N ASP A 205 -12.88 -23.08 -0.23
CA ASP A 205 -11.62 -23.57 0.39
C ASP A 205 -10.37 -22.76 0.00
N CYS A 206 -10.52 -21.42 0.00
CA CYS A 206 -9.44 -20.52 -0.33
C CYS A 206 -8.54 -20.23 0.88
N VAL A 207 -7.22 -20.21 0.68
CA VAL A 207 -6.30 -19.47 1.54
C VAL A 207 -6.39 -17.99 1.18
N VAL A 208 -6.41 -17.14 2.20
CA VAL A 208 -6.49 -15.69 2.02
C VAL A 208 -5.14 -15.06 2.38
N ILE A 209 -4.56 -14.34 1.44
CA ILE A 209 -3.35 -13.54 1.65
C ILE A 209 -3.82 -12.11 1.83
N SER A 210 -3.89 -11.66 3.09
CA SER A 210 -4.34 -10.32 3.42
C SER A 210 -3.16 -9.36 3.48
N ASP A 211 -3.05 -8.48 2.50
CA ASP A 211 -2.09 -7.38 2.54
C ASP A 211 -2.65 -6.22 3.36
N GLU A 212 -2.15 -6.08 4.58
CA GLU A 212 -2.57 -5.07 5.55
C GLU A 212 -1.49 -4.00 5.78
N ILE A 213 -0.61 -3.80 4.80
CA ILE A 213 0.52 -2.85 4.87
C ILE A 213 0.08 -1.40 5.11
N TRP A 214 -1.19 -1.07 4.81
CA TRP A 214 -1.78 0.25 4.98
C TRP A 214 -2.59 0.41 6.27
N SER A 215 -2.60 -0.59 7.15
CA SER A 215 -3.47 -0.67 8.34
C SER A 215 -3.34 0.50 9.31
N ASP A 216 -2.22 1.22 9.32
CA ASP A 216 -1.99 2.37 10.19
C ASP A 216 -2.39 3.71 9.55
N ILE A 217 -2.58 3.76 8.23
CA ILE A 217 -2.92 4.98 7.49
C ILE A 217 -4.43 5.01 7.27
N ILE A 218 -5.14 5.41 8.30
CA ILE A 218 -6.61 5.43 8.34
C ILE A 218 -7.08 6.86 8.59
N LEU A 219 -7.98 7.33 7.72
CA LEU A 219 -8.50 8.69 7.82
C LEU A 219 -9.61 8.80 8.87
N PRO A 220 -9.86 10.02 9.43
CA PRO A 220 -10.87 10.24 10.44
C PRO A 220 -12.25 9.68 10.04
N GLY A 221 -12.94 9.09 11.01
CA GLY A 221 -14.25 8.46 10.80
C GLY A 221 -14.21 6.99 10.38
N HIS A 222 -13.03 6.45 10.08
CA HIS A 222 -12.83 5.06 9.68
C HIS A 222 -11.93 4.30 10.67
N LYS A 223 -12.00 2.97 10.61
CA LYS A 223 -11.18 2.09 11.46
C LYS A 223 -10.79 0.85 10.66
N HIS A 224 -9.50 0.55 10.67
CA HIS A 224 -9.02 -0.72 10.14
C HIS A 224 -9.54 -1.90 10.98
N ILE A 225 -9.95 -2.94 10.29
CA ILE A 225 -10.39 -4.21 10.89
C ILE A 225 -9.49 -5.29 10.32
N PRO A 226 -8.61 -5.90 11.14
CA PRO A 226 -7.79 -7.02 10.69
C PRO A 226 -8.65 -8.15 10.14
N THR A 227 -8.35 -8.65 8.96
CA THR A 227 -9.10 -9.72 8.31
C THR A 227 -9.21 -10.96 9.20
N GLN A 228 -8.16 -11.26 9.96
CA GLN A 228 -8.12 -12.38 10.92
C GLN A 228 -9.04 -12.19 12.15
N SER A 229 -9.61 -11.00 12.37
CA SER A 229 -10.39 -10.69 13.55
C SER A 229 -11.90 -10.92 13.40
N VAL A 230 -12.38 -11.18 12.17
CA VAL A 230 -13.82 -11.22 11.91
C VAL A 230 -14.48 -12.56 12.27
N SER A 231 -13.74 -13.66 12.21
CA SER A 231 -14.19 -14.98 12.64
C SER A 231 -13.03 -15.93 12.93
N GLU A 232 -13.28 -17.05 13.62
CA GLU A 232 -12.26 -18.09 13.85
C GLU A 232 -11.79 -18.72 12.53
N ASP A 233 -12.71 -18.96 11.58
CA ASP A 233 -12.34 -19.46 10.27
C ASP A 233 -11.45 -18.48 9.50
N ALA A 234 -11.78 -17.18 9.51
CA ALA A 234 -10.94 -16.12 8.94
C ALA A 234 -9.55 -16.10 9.56
N ARG A 235 -9.48 -16.25 10.89
CA ARG A 235 -8.23 -16.33 11.65
C ARG A 235 -7.34 -17.49 11.18
N MET A 236 -7.94 -18.65 10.92
CA MET A 236 -7.24 -19.89 10.61
C MET A 236 -6.86 -20.06 9.14
N ARG A 237 -7.55 -19.37 8.21
CA ARG A 237 -7.26 -19.45 6.76
C ARG A 237 -6.44 -18.29 6.20
N THR A 238 -6.13 -17.26 7.01
CA THR A 238 -5.49 -16.04 6.53
C THR A 238 -4.00 -16.01 6.88
N VAL A 239 -3.20 -15.65 5.89
CA VAL A 239 -1.85 -15.12 6.03
C VAL A 239 -1.96 -13.61 5.97
N ALA A 240 -1.84 -12.92 7.10
CA ALA A 240 -1.87 -11.46 7.14
C ALA A 240 -0.44 -10.91 7.04
N LEU A 241 -0.23 -9.94 6.15
CA LEU A 241 1.07 -9.35 5.85
C LEU A 241 1.10 -7.88 6.25
N TYR A 242 2.08 -7.52 7.04
CA TYR A 242 2.27 -6.17 7.59
C TYR A 242 3.70 -5.68 7.37
N ALA A 243 3.88 -4.38 7.35
CA ALA A 243 5.19 -3.77 7.33
C ALA A 243 5.17 -2.33 7.85
N PRO A 244 6.24 -1.84 8.48
CA PRO A 244 6.36 -0.43 8.83
C PRO A 244 6.67 0.48 7.62
N SER A 245 6.84 -0.10 6.43
CA SER A 245 7.35 0.59 5.24
C SER A 245 6.44 1.70 4.73
N LYS A 246 5.11 1.55 4.79
CA LYS A 246 4.16 2.60 4.39
C LYS A 246 3.91 3.58 5.51
N THR A 247 3.77 3.08 6.73
CA THR A 247 3.51 3.89 7.92
C THR A 247 4.67 4.83 8.24
N PHE A 248 5.91 4.37 8.14
CA PHE A 248 7.11 5.10 8.56
C PHE A 248 8.10 5.40 7.42
N ASN A 249 7.68 5.26 6.17
CA ASN A 249 8.54 5.52 5.00
C ASN A 249 9.82 4.67 4.97
N LEU A 250 9.72 3.37 5.24
CA LEU A 250 10.87 2.45 5.38
C LEU A 250 10.96 1.42 4.25
N ALA A 251 10.38 1.71 3.08
CA ALA A 251 10.37 0.76 1.96
C ALA A 251 11.79 0.33 1.50
N GLY A 252 12.77 1.23 1.57
CA GLY A 252 14.17 0.94 1.24
C GLY A 252 14.85 -0.07 2.17
N LEU A 253 14.28 -0.36 3.33
CA LEU A 253 14.79 -1.36 4.28
C LEU A 253 14.16 -2.75 4.08
N VAL A 254 13.14 -2.87 3.25
CA VAL A 254 12.48 -4.12 2.79
C VAL A 254 11.89 -4.99 3.91
N GLY A 255 11.89 -4.57 5.18
CA GLY A 255 11.39 -5.35 6.32
C GLY A 255 9.86 -5.45 6.33
N SER A 256 9.32 -6.66 6.44
CA SER A 256 7.91 -6.95 6.66
C SER A 256 7.74 -8.20 7.52
N TYR A 257 6.53 -8.50 7.95
CA TYR A 257 6.23 -9.69 8.71
C TYR A 257 4.85 -10.24 8.38
N HIS A 258 4.71 -11.56 8.54
CA HIS A 258 3.42 -12.21 8.52
C HIS A 258 2.89 -12.47 9.93
N ILE A 259 1.57 -12.57 10.04
CA ILE A 259 0.88 -13.16 11.19
C ILE A 259 0.09 -14.35 10.67
N ILE A 260 0.40 -15.54 11.18
CA ILE A 260 -0.27 -16.80 10.82
C ILE A 260 -0.58 -17.60 12.09
N TYR A 261 -1.86 -17.71 12.44
CA TYR A 261 -2.29 -18.47 13.63
C TYR A 261 -2.32 -19.98 13.39
N ASN A 262 -2.74 -20.41 12.19
CA ASN A 262 -2.79 -21.83 11.82
C ASN A 262 -1.37 -22.41 11.68
N GLU A 263 -1.01 -23.34 12.55
CA GLU A 263 0.30 -23.98 12.57
C GLU A 263 0.65 -24.65 11.25
N THR A 264 -0.28 -25.44 10.67
CA THR A 264 -0.05 -26.12 9.39
C THR A 264 0.18 -25.13 8.26
N LEU A 265 -0.59 -24.02 8.21
CA LEU A 265 -0.44 -22.97 7.24
C LEU A 265 0.93 -22.28 7.39
N ARG A 266 1.29 -21.94 8.60
CA ARG A 266 2.58 -21.32 8.96
C ARG A 266 3.76 -22.20 8.58
N ASP A 267 3.73 -23.48 8.95
CA ASP A 267 4.82 -24.41 8.67
C ASP A 267 5.07 -24.59 7.17
N ARG A 268 3.99 -24.64 6.36
CA ARG A 268 4.11 -24.71 4.90
C ARG A 268 4.74 -23.44 4.31
N VAL A 269 4.30 -22.26 4.74
CA VAL A 269 4.86 -20.99 4.29
C VAL A 269 6.33 -20.88 4.68
N CYS A 270 6.67 -21.17 5.94
CA CYS A 270 8.04 -21.16 6.43
C CYS A 270 8.93 -22.17 5.68
N ALA A 271 8.43 -23.37 5.38
CA ALA A 271 9.18 -24.38 4.64
C ALA A 271 9.54 -23.93 3.21
N VAL A 272 8.67 -23.15 2.56
CA VAL A 272 8.96 -22.54 1.25
C VAL A 272 10.01 -21.44 1.37
N SER A 273 9.83 -20.53 2.30
CA SER A 273 10.76 -19.41 2.52
C SER A 273 12.16 -19.89 2.90
N ASN A 274 12.24 -20.91 3.78
CA ASN A 274 13.52 -21.51 4.21
C ASN A 274 14.31 -22.15 3.04
N LYS A 275 13.63 -22.73 2.04
CA LYS A 275 14.31 -23.30 0.87
C LYS A 275 15.07 -22.29 0.04
N THR A 276 14.64 -21.04 0.08
CA THR A 276 15.20 -19.94 -0.72
C THR A 276 15.96 -18.93 0.13
N HIS A 277 16.05 -19.16 1.44
CA HIS A 277 16.57 -18.18 2.42
C HIS A 277 15.89 -16.82 2.34
N TYR A 278 14.65 -16.79 1.86
CA TYR A 278 13.93 -15.56 1.58
C TYR A 278 13.45 -14.84 2.87
N ASN A 279 13.27 -15.59 3.95
CA ASN A 279 12.83 -15.08 5.25
C ASN A 279 14.02 -14.77 6.21
N GLU A 280 15.22 -14.67 5.69
CA GLU A 280 16.38 -14.23 6.49
C GLU A 280 16.32 -12.70 6.70
N MET A 281 16.20 -12.32 7.97
CA MET A 281 16.02 -10.93 8.37
C MET A 281 17.30 -10.12 8.18
N ASN A 282 17.16 -8.88 7.71
CA ASN A 282 18.23 -7.88 7.75
C ASN A 282 18.28 -7.24 9.15
N VAL A 283 19.49 -7.18 9.75
CA VAL A 283 19.65 -6.66 11.11
C VAL A 283 19.23 -5.19 11.25
N LEU A 284 19.47 -4.36 10.24
CA LEU A 284 19.07 -2.94 10.29
C LEU A 284 17.56 -2.78 10.14
N SER A 285 16.89 -3.62 9.34
CA SER A 285 15.42 -3.67 9.24
C SER A 285 14.78 -4.03 10.58
N MET A 286 15.36 -4.98 11.32
CA MET A 286 14.90 -5.31 12.68
C MET A 286 14.98 -4.10 13.62
N HIS A 287 16.11 -3.41 13.62
CA HIS A 287 16.31 -2.23 14.48
C HIS A 287 15.42 -1.05 14.04
N ALA A 288 15.17 -0.89 12.75
CA ALA A 288 14.26 0.12 12.23
C ALA A 288 12.82 -0.13 12.70
N LEU A 289 12.33 -1.38 12.62
CA LEU A 289 10.99 -1.72 13.13
C LEU A 289 10.89 -1.50 14.64
N ILE A 290 11.88 -1.95 15.41
CA ILE A 290 11.90 -1.71 16.86
C ILE A 290 11.85 -0.21 17.17
N GLY A 291 12.60 0.62 16.43
CA GLY A 291 12.59 2.08 16.56
C GLY A 291 11.26 2.71 16.15
N ALA A 292 10.64 2.21 15.08
CA ALA A 292 9.35 2.68 14.59
C ALA A 292 8.21 2.41 15.59
N TYR A 293 8.21 1.24 16.21
CA TYR A 293 7.15 0.78 17.12
C TYR A 293 7.39 1.18 18.59
N GLN A 294 8.23 2.20 18.83
CA GLN A 294 8.37 2.83 20.14
C GLN A 294 7.14 3.72 20.46
N PRO A 295 6.96 4.15 21.73
CA PRO A 295 5.88 5.06 22.09
C PRO A 295 5.77 6.31 21.20
N GLN A 296 6.90 6.87 20.76
CA GLN A 296 6.94 8.02 19.85
C GLN A 296 6.36 7.70 18.47
N GLY A 297 6.42 6.44 18.03
CA GLY A 297 5.82 5.99 16.77
C GLY A 297 4.30 6.13 16.75
N TYR A 298 3.63 5.85 17.87
CA TYR A 298 2.16 6.04 17.98
C TYR A 298 1.78 7.50 17.80
N GLU A 299 2.46 8.40 18.53
CA GLU A 299 2.22 9.84 18.44
C GLU A 299 2.49 10.38 17.03
N TRP A 300 3.59 9.92 16.41
CA TRP A 300 3.96 10.33 15.06
C TRP A 300 2.92 9.90 14.02
N VAL A 301 2.41 8.68 14.10
CA VAL A 301 1.36 8.17 13.18
C VAL A 301 0.05 8.92 13.37
N ASP A 302 -0.31 9.24 14.61
CA ASP A 302 -1.53 9.99 14.89
C ASP A 302 -1.46 11.43 14.32
N GLU A 303 -0.31 12.10 14.41
CA GLU A 303 -0.09 13.39 13.76
C GLU A 303 -0.03 13.27 12.23
N LEU A 304 0.64 12.23 11.70
CA LEU A 304 0.68 11.96 10.26
C LEU A 304 -0.73 11.81 9.68
N ASN A 305 -1.58 11.01 10.30
CA ASN A 305 -2.94 10.79 9.81
C ASN A 305 -3.78 12.07 9.79
N GLN A 306 -3.55 13.01 10.74
CA GLN A 306 -4.18 14.34 10.70
C GLN A 306 -3.68 15.18 9.52
N VAL A 307 -2.37 15.16 9.26
CA VAL A 307 -1.76 15.88 8.12
C VAL A 307 -2.28 15.31 6.80
N LEU A 308 -2.30 14.00 6.67
CA LEU A 308 -2.80 13.32 5.47
C LEU A 308 -4.29 13.61 5.23
N ALA A 309 -5.10 13.61 6.29
CA ALA A 309 -6.51 13.98 6.20
C ALA A 309 -6.68 15.41 5.64
N GLY A 310 -5.92 16.37 6.16
CA GLY A 310 -5.96 17.75 5.67
C GLY A 310 -5.46 17.91 4.22
N ASN A 311 -4.43 17.16 3.83
CA ASN A 311 -3.93 17.15 2.46
C ASN A 311 -4.96 16.57 1.48
N ILE A 312 -5.58 15.44 1.86
CA ILE A 312 -6.60 14.77 1.04
C ILE A 312 -7.86 15.64 0.93
N GLU A 313 -8.30 16.23 2.03
CA GLU A 313 -9.43 17.16 2.02
C GLU A 313 -9.17 18.32 1.06
N TYR A 314 -8.04 19.02 1.22
CA TYR A 314 -7.66 20.12 0.34
C TYR A 314 -7.61 19.71 -1.13
N PHE A 315 -6.96 18.59 -1.44
CA PHE A 315 -6.80 18.11 -2.81
C PHE A 315 -8.15 17.72 -3.43
N CYS A 316 -8.98 16.98 -2.70
CA CYS A 316 -10.30 16.56 -3.18
C CYS A 316 -11.23 17.75 -3.43
N ASP A 317 -11.27 18.70 -2.50
CA ASP A 317 -12.07 19.91 -2.65
C ASP A 317 -11.59 20.76 -3.86
N TYR A 318 -10.27 20.81 -4.07
CA TYR A 318 -9.70 21.49 -5.24
C TYR A 318 -10.11 20.81 -6.56
N VAL A 319 -10.08 19.47 -6.60
CA VAL A 319 -10.54 18.70 -7.78
C VAL A 319 -12.02 18.99 -8.05
N ASP A 320 -12.87 18.94 -7.02
CA ASP A 320 -14.30 19.20 -7.15
C ASP A 320 -14.61 20.61 -7.65
N GLU A 321 -13.81 21.61 -7.26
CA GLU A 321 -14.01 23.01 -7.63
C GLU A 321 -13.40 23.39 -8.99
N HIS A 322 -12.32 22.72 -9.43
CA HIS A 322 -11.49 23.18 -10.54
C HIS A 322 -11.31 22.17 -11.68
N PHE A 323 -11.50 20.86 -11.47
CA PHE A 323 -11.22 19.85 -12.51
C PHE A 323 -12.52 19.23 -13.02
N GLU A 324 -13.31 20.03 -13.80
CA GLU A 324 -14.57 19.56 -14.40
C GLU A 324 -14.36 18.30 -15.24
N GLY A 325 -15.21 17.30 -15.08
CA GLY A 325 -15.09 16.00 -15.76
C GLY A 325 -14.09 15.01 -15.13
N VAL A 326 -13.51 15.34 -13.97
CA VAL A 326 -12.70 14.43 -13.16
C VAL A 326 -13.51 13.98 -11.96
N SER A 327 -13.52 12.66 -11.68
CA SER A 327 -14.24 12.10 -10.54
C SER A 327 -13.36 11.15 -9.73
N TYR A 328 -13.76 10.86 -8.49
CA TYR A 328 -13.03 9.95 -7.59
C TYR A 328 -13.94 9.44 -6.49
N SER A 329 -13.58 8.33 -5.87
CA SER A 329 -14.11 7.93 -4.56
C SER A 329 -13.23 8.54 -3.48
N ARG A 330 -13.81 9.30 -2.54
CA ARG A 330 -13.04 9.91 -1.43
C ARG A 330 -12.36 8.80 -0.62
N PRO A 331 -11.04 8.80 -0.48
CA PRO A 331 -10.34 7.74 0.24
C PRO A 331 -10.68 7.75 1.72
N GLN A 332 -10.69 6.58 2.31
CA GLN A 332 -10.95 6.33 3.73
C GLN A 332 -9.68 5.93 4.48
N GLY A 333 -8.68 5.53 3.74
CA GLY A 333 -7.34 5.16 4.21
C GLY A 333 -6.33 5.25 3.08
N THR A 334 -5.08 4.96 3.38
CA THR A 334 -3.91 5.24 2.54
C THR A 334 -3.64 6.74 2.41
N TYR A 335 -2.63 7.14 1.65
CA TYR A 335 -2.40 8.52 1.24
C TYR A 335 -2.54 8.69 -0.29
N MET A 336 -3.36 7.82 -0.91
CA MET A 336 -3.58 7.79 -2.35
C MET A 336 -4.98 8.27 -2.69
N VAL A 337 -5.08 9.07 -3.76
CA VAL A 337 -6.36 9.36 -4.44
C VAL A 337 -6.29 8.78 -5.84
N PHE A 338 -7.35 8.10 -6.27
CA PHE A 338 -7.46 7.46 -7.57
C PHE A 338 -8.52 8.18 -8.40
N LEU A 339 -8.07 9.06 -9.30
CA LEU A 339 -8.91 9.94 -10.11
C LEU A 339 -9.33 9.23 -11.40
N ASP A 340 -10.62 9.24 -11.71
CA ASP A 340 -11.16 8.88 -13.02
C ASP A 340 -11.22 10.14 -13.90
N CYS A 341 -10.44 10.15 -14.97
CA CYS A 341 -10.35 11.24 -15.94
C CYS A 341 -11.12 10.93 -17.23
N SER A 342 -11.97 9.89 -17.25
CA SER A 342 -12.63 9.42 -18.49
C SER A 342 -13.52 10.49 -19.12
N GLU A 343 -14.28 11.21 -18.32
CA GLU A 343 -15.17 12.27 -18.82
C GLU A 343 -14.37 13.45 -19.34
N TRP A 344 -13.40 13.93 -18.55
CA TRP A 344 -12.51 15.01 -18.97
C TRP A 344 -11.80 14.68 -20.29
N CYS A 345 -11.21 13.48 -20.41
CA CYS A 345 -10.53 13.04 -21.64
C CYS A 345 -11.46 13.04 -22.85
N ARG A 346 -12.69 12.55 -22.68
CA ARG A 346 -13.71 12.52 -23.74
C ARG A 346 -14.07 13.94 -24.20
N GLU A 347 -14.32 14.87 -23.29
CA GLU A 347 -14.74 16.21 -23.57
C GLU A 347 -13.67 17.06 -24.25
N HIS A 348 -12.41 16.82 -23.89
CA HIS A 348 -11.28 17.57 -24.46
C HIS A 348 -10.63 16.86 -25.67
N GLY A 349 -11.14 15.65 -26.06
CA GLY A 349 -10.56 14.88 -27.16
C GLY A 349 -9.10 14.47 -26.92
N ARG A 350 -8.77 14.22 -25.66
CA ARG A 350 -7.44 13.78 -25.18
C ARG A 350 -7.51 12.37 -24.62
N ASP A 351 -6.36 11.75 -24.46
CA ASP A 351 -6.23 10.46 -23.78
C ASP A 351 -5.48 10.62 -22.44
N ILE A 352 -5.44 9.54 -21.66
CA ILE A 352 -4.76 9.55 -20.38
C ILE A 352 -3.25 9.77 -20.53
N GLN A 353 -2.66 9.38 -21.66
CA GLN A 353 -1.23 9.59 -21.91
C GLN A 353 -0.90 11.08 -22.01
N TRP A 354 -1.77 11.86 -22.63
CA TRP A 354 -1.63 13.31 -22.69
C TRP A 354 -1.61 13.93 -21.27
N LEU A 355 -2.51 13.48 -20.37
CA LEU A 355 -2.53 13.96 -18.99
C LEU A 355 -1.23 13.62 -18.27
N LEU A 356 -0.72 12.38 -18.45
CA LEU A 356 0.54 11.94 -17.84
C LEU A 356 1.72 12.80 -18.33
N ASP A 357 1.80 13.07 -19.62
CA ASP A 357 2.88 13.83 -20.24
C ASP A 357 2.83 15.32 -19.83
N GLU A 358 1.65 15.92 -19.82
CA GLU A 358 1.49 17.34 -19.44
C GLU A 358 1.71 17.55 -17.93
N GLY A 359 1.24 16.62 -17.08
CA GLY A 359 1.56 16.67 -15.65
C GLY A 359 3.06 16.61 -15.40
N ALA A 360 3.74 15.68 -16.07
CA ALA A 360 5.20 15.55 -15.98
C ALA A 360 5.91 16.81 -16.48
N ARG A 361 5.46 17.39 -17.61
CA ARG A 361 6.01 18.60 -18.21
C ARG A 361 6.04 19.79 -17.23
N VAL A 362 5.00 19.92 -16.41
CA VAL A 362 4.93 20.99 -15.38
C VAL A 362 5.47 20.55 -14.01
N GLY A 363 6.21 19.45 -13.97
CA GLY A 363 6.88 18.94 -12.78
C GLY A 363 5.96 18.25 -11.77
N VAL A 364 4.72 17.91 -12.11
CA VAL A 364 3.81 17.15 -11.25
C VAL A 364 3.78 15.70 -11.73
N GLY A 365 4.47 14.81 -11.02
CA GLY A 365 4.50 13.39 -11.34
C GLY A 365 3.44 12.62 -10.58
N TYR A 366 2.46 12.06 -11.28
CA TYR A 366 1.49 11.10 -10.75
C TYR A 366 1.57 9.76 -11.49
N GLN A 367 0.95 8.72 -10.95
CA GLN A 367 1.08 7.37 -11.47
C GLN A 367 0.00 7.06 -12.48
N ASP A 368 0.39 6.44 -13.60
CA ASP A 368 -0.52 5.85 -14.59
C ASP A 368 -1.44 4.82 -13.94
N GLY A 369 -2.76 4.97 -14.11
CA GLY A 369 -3.78 4.08 -13.56
C GLY A 369 -4.02 2.81 -14.37
N ARG A 370 -3.58 2.77 -15.63
CA ARG A 370 -3.79 1.61 -16.53
C ARG A 370 -3.22 0.30 -15.97
N PRO A 371 -2.00 0.28 -15.40
CA PRO A 371 -1.47 -0.94 -14.76
C PRO A 371 -2.21 -1.37 -13.49
N PHE A 372 -3.03 -0.50 -12.91
CA PHE A 372 -3.92 -0.81 -11.78
C PHE A 372 -5.31 -1.28 -12.23
N HIS A 373 -5.55 -1.44 -13.52
CA HIS A 373 -6.85 -1.72 -14.14
C HIS A 373 -7.85 -0.55 -14.05
N GLY A 374 -7.31 0.68 -14.05
CA GLY A 374 -8.07 1.91 -14.24
C GLY A 374 -7.73 2.53 -15.60
N PRO A 375 -8.46 2.22 -16.69
CA PRO A 375 -8.02 2.51 -18.06
C PRO A 375 -7.85 4.01 -18.36
N CYS A 376 -8.56 4.86 -17.63
CA CYS A 376 -8.45 6.32 -17.76
C CYS A 376 -8.30 6.99 -16.39
N HIS A 377 -7.48 6.37 -15.52
CA HIS A 377 -7.26 6.86 -14.16
C HIS A 377 -5.83 7.32 -13.96
N ILE A 378 -5.64 8.20 -12.99
CA ILE A 378 -4.34 8.54 -12.41
C ILE A 378 -4.39 8.33 -10.89
N ARG A 379 -3.28 7.83 -10.31
CA ARG A 379 -3.14 7.70 -8.87
C ARG A 379 -2.21 8.78 -8.35
N VAL A 380 -2.68 9.54 -7.38
CA VAL A 380 -1.97 10.68 -6.79
C VAL A 380 -1.58 10.36 -5.35
N ASN A 381 -0.30 10.53 -5.01
CA ASN A 381 0.23 10.42 -3.65
C ASN A 381 0.17 11.79 -2.96
N LEU A 382 -0.44 11.87 -1.80
CA LEU A 382 -0.61 13.11 -1.02
C LEU A 382 0.22 13.17 0.27
N ALA A 383 1.19 12.25 0.44
CA ALA A 383 2.10 12.22 1.57
C ALA A 383 3.31 13.17 1.37
N LEU A 384 3.02 14.48 1.24
CA LEU A 384 4.01 15.53 1.09
C LEU A 384 3.53 16.81 1.79
N PRO A 385 4.41 17.80 2.07
CA PRO A 385 4.00 19.06 2.69
C PRO A 385 2.83 19.72 1.95
N LEU A 386 1.84 20.23 2.67
CA LEU A 386 0.65 20.85 2.09
C LEU A 386 0.99 21.98 1.10
N SER A 387 2.09 22.71 1.32
CA SER A 387 2.59 23.71 0.37
C SER A 387 2.88 23.13 -1.02
N ARG A 388 3.40 21.89 -1.07
CA ARG A 388 3.67 21.19 -2.33
C ARG A 388 2.40 20.62 -2.96
N VAL A 389 1.43 20.18 -2.14
CA VAL A 389 0.10 19.78 -2.64
C VAL A 389 -0.58 20.98 -3.33
N ARG A 390 -0.58 22.14 -2.69
CA ARG A 390 -1.14 23.39 -3.24
C ARG A 390 -0.48 23.77 -4.55
N GLU A 391 0.85 23.75 -4.58
CA GLU A 391 1.60 24.06 -5.78
C GLU A 391 1.31 23.08 -6.92
N ALA A 392 1.19 21.79 -6.62
CA ALA A 392 0.80 20.79 -7.62
C ALA A 392 -0.60 21.07 -8.19
N CYS A 393 -1.57 21.37 -7.33
CA CYS A 393 -2.93 21.76 -7.73
C CYS A 393 -2.91 22.97 -8.64
N ASP A 394 -2.21 24.05 -8.25
CA ASP A 394 -2.10 25.29 -9.04
C ASP A 394 -1.47 25.06 -10.42
N ARG A 395 -0.42 24.20 -10.49
CA ARG A 395 0.22 23.84 -11.76
C ARG A 395 -0.70 23.01 -12.66
N LEU A 396 -1.37 22.01 -12.09
CA LEU A 396 -2.31 21.15 -12.81
C LEU A 396 -3.51 21.95 -13.32
N ASP A 397 -4.07 22.84 -12.52
CA ASP A 397 -5.17 23.71 -12.90
C ASP A 397 -4.75 24.59 -14.10
N ARG A 398 -3.68 25.34 -13.93
CA ARG A 398 -3.25 26.37 -14.87
C ARG A 398 -2.75 25.81 -16.20
N TYR A 399 -2.05 24.67 -16.18
CA TYR A 399 -1.28 24.20 -17.33
C TYR A 399 -1.76 22.87 -17.90
N VAL A 400 -2.66 22.15 -17.22
CA VAL A 400 -3.12 20.82 -17.63
C VAL A 400 -4.63 20.80 -17.80
N PHE A 401 -5.40 20.84 -16.71
CA PHE A 401 -6.85 20.65 -16.75
C PHE A 401 -7.61 21.85 -17.35
N ASN A 402 -7.18 23.08 -17.09
CA ASN A 402 -7.80 24.30 -17.58
C ASN A 402 -6.87 25.12 -18.51
N ALA A 403 -5.88 24.46 -19.12
CA ALA A 403 -4.99 25.09 -20.10
C ALA A 403 -5.80 25.61 -21.29
N ARG A 404 -5.67 26.92 -21.60
CA ARG A 404 -6.34 27.61 -22.72
C ARG A 404 -5.52 27.49 -23.99
#